data_7fdb32b149dc649209d9ebb7d5961cec
#
_entry.id   7fdb32b149dc649209d9ebb7d5961cec
#
_cell.length_a   1.000
_cell.length_b   1.000
_cell.length_c   1.000
_cell.angle_alpha   90.00
_cell.angle_beta   90.00
_cell.angle_gamma   90.00
#
_symmetry.space_group_name_H-M   'P 1'
#
loop_
_entity.id
_entity.type
_entity.pdbx_description
1 polymer ?
#
loop_
_entity_poly.entity_id
_entity_poly.type
_entity_poly.pdbx_seq_one_letter_code
_entity_poly.pdbx_strand_id
1 'polypeptide(L)'
;MADTTDKVDSDLSKVQKKNPFDSEENRKSSWTKSEKLIAKGKPEGALLLLRESDPNGLHATTLRLAGDATHKIAQRTNSKSDYRKAASLLRDSVNMNPKDKKSNTAYNEVLNEMQDKRISESIIPRLVNDGTPTVAGAFAFIASIIMILAALSLISNTSTSELPTEAYFRVTWTDSSEIFHDEVITITLFRDEAPLHVENLQLHAESETYDDSPFHRVIDGFMIQGGDFEYGTGSGGYAAKWFGYCNGVEMEDSNDCARSDWAVPQEHANGKSHVPGALAAAHAGVNTDGSQFYIVPGDSSPTHLDYTPGKDCSSESCHTVYGVVSDGLDLITSISDVETSGSDPAHPVTLVSLTTNADHSEPWYQFW
;
A
#
# COMPACT_ATOMS: atom_id res chain seq x y z
N MET A 1 -37.46 33.65 18.51
CA MET A 1 -37.48 32.20 18.64
C MET A 1 -36.14 31.79 19.22
N ALA A 2 -36.06 31.85 20.52
CA ALA A 2 -34.93 31.43 21.35
C ALA A 2 -35.52 30.54 22.43
N ASP A 3 -34.70 29.60 22.91
CA ASP A 3 -34.92 28.87 24.13
C ASP A 3 -35.75 27.57 24.06
N THR A 4 -35.03 26.47 23.71
CA THR A 4 -35.45 25.07 24.04
C THR A 4 -34.30 24.06 24.16
N THR A 5 -33.03 24.47 24.26
CA THR A 5 -31.88 23.53 24.38
C THR A 5 -31.28 23.39 25.78
N ASP A 6 -31.70 24.21 26.77
CA ASP A 6 -31.09 24.19 28.11
C ASP A 6 -31.79 23.33 29.18
N LYS A 7 -32.78 22.50 28.81
CA LYS A 7 -33.54 21.70 29.76
C LYS A 7 -33.30 20.17 29.70
N VAL A 8 -32.50 19.68 28.78
CA VAL A 8 -32.26 18.25 28.61
C VAL A 8 -31.00 17.75 29.35
N ASP A 9 -30.06 18.65 29.61
CA ASP A 9 -28.77 18.27 30.26
C ASP A 9 -28.82 18.26 31.81
N SER A 10 -29.91 18.73 32.45
CA SER A 10 -30.01 18.74 33.92
C SER A 10 -30.65 17.50 34.52
N ASP A 11 -31.25 16.60 33.74
CA ASP A 11 -31.94 15.39 34.24
C ASP A 11 -31.13 14.09 34.09
N LEU A 12 -30.00 14.11 33.38
CA LEU A 12 -29.12 12.94 33.25
C LEU A 12 -28.17 12.73 34.43
N SER A 13 -28.04 13.71 35.34
CA SER A 13 -27.16 13.62 36.52
C SER A 13 -27.85 13.07 37.81
N LYS A 14 -29.14 12.72 37.76
CA LYS A 14 -29.93 12.33 38.95
C LYS A 14 -30.42 10.89 39.02
N VAL A 15 -29.98 9.99 38.14
CA VAL A 15 -30.34 8.58 38.21
C VAL A 15 -29.09 7.70 38.40
N GLN A 16 -28.20 8.05 39.29
CA GLN A 16 -27.40 7.02 39.97
C GLN A 16 -28.27 6.42 41.10
N LYS A 17 -28.90 5.27 40.80
CA LYS A 17 -29.50 4.44 41.85
C LYS A 17 -28.42 4.14 42.87
N LYS A 18 -28.45 4.84 44.05
CA LYS A 18 -27.65 4.48 45.23
C LYS A 18 -27.94 3.00 45.55
N ASN A 19 -26.98 2.14 45.26
CA ASN A 19 -27.05 0.74 45.65
C ASN A 19 -27.20 0.69 47.20
N PRO A 20 -28.16 -0.01 47.76
CA PRO A 20 -28.37 -0.04 49.23
C PRO A 20 -27.16 -0.60 49.98
N PHE A 21 -26.18 -1.17 49.31
CA PHE A 21 -24.90 -1.66 49.84
C PHE A 21 -23.80 -0.62 49.94
N ASP A 22 -24.00 0.61 49.50
CA ASP A 22 -22.94 1.64 49.37
C ASP A 22 -22.72 2.48 50.67
N SER A 23 -23.20 2.00 51.79
CA SER A 23 -22.86 2.66 53.08
C SER A 23 -21.49 2.18 53.58
N GLU A 24 -20.67 3.09 54.11
CA GLU A 24 -19.35 2.81 54.69
C GLU A 24 -19.43 1.75 55.80
N GLU A 25 -20.53 1.71 56.52
CA GLU A 25 -20.81 0.77 57.60
C GLU A 25 -21.01 -0.65 57.06
N ASN A 26 -21.72 -0.80 55.95
CA ASN A 26 -21.90 -2.10 55.27
C ASN A 26 -20.59 -2.63 54.71
N ARG A 27 -19.73 -1.78 54.15
CA ARG A 27 -18.39 -2.17 53.69
C ARG A 27 -17.50 -2.64 54.84
N LYS A 28 -17.46 -1.92 55.96
CA LYS A 28 -16.70 -2.32 57.13
C LYS A 28 -17.19 -3.67 57.70
N SER A 29 -18.51 -3.91 57.69
CA SER A 29 -19.08 -5.21 58.08
C SER A 29 -18.65 -6.33 57.13
N SER A 30 -18.67 -6.07 55.82
CA SER A 30 -18.24 -7.00 54.77
C SER A 30 -16.75 -7.32 54.86
N TRP A 31 -15.89 -6.34 55.14
CA TRP A 31 -14.45 -6.56 55.38
C TRP A 31 -14.20 -7.47 56.57
N THR A 32 -14.88 -7.22 57.68
CA THR A 32 -14.74 -8.04 58.90
C THR A 32 -15.22 -9.48 58.68
N LYS A 33 -16.32 -9.66 57.92
CA LYS A 33 -16.82 -10.99 57.56
C LYS A 33 -15.87 -11.71 56.61
N SER A 34 -15.34 -11.00 55.61
CA SER A 34 -14.38 -11.54 54.65
C SER A 34 -13.07 -11.96 55.30
N GLU A 35 -12.54 -11.19 56.26
CA GLU A 35 -11.35 -11.54 57.04
C GLU A 35 -11.59 -12.84 57.83
N LYS A 36 -12.78 -13.00 58.45
CA LYS A 36 -13.17 -14.25 59.12
C LYS A 36 -13.31 -15.44 58.17
N LEU A 37 -13.83 -15.23 56.95
CA LEU A 37 -13.95 -16.28 55.94
C LEU A 37 -12.59 -16.74 55.43
N ILE A 38 -11.66 -15.82 55.20
CA ILE A 38 -10.27 -16.13 54.81
C ILE A 38 -9.60 -16.96 55.91
N ALA A 39 -9.72 -16.53 57.16
CA ALA A 39 -9.15 -17.26 58.28
C ALA A 39 -9.74 -18.68 58.49
N LYS A 40 -11.01 -18.89 58.11
CA LYS A 40 -11.68 -20.19 58.12
C LYS A 40 -11.40 -21.05 56.87
N GLY A 41 -10.51 -20.64 55.97
CA GLY A 41 -10.19 -21.38 54.74
C GLY A 41 -11.28 -21.36 53.67
N LYS A 42 -12.14 -20.33 53.69
CA LYS A 42 -13.23 -20.12 52.68
C LYS A 42 -12.98 -18.84 51.86
N PRO A 43 -11.87 -18.74 51.11
CA PRO A 43 -11.48 -17.51 50.40
C PRO A 43 -12.45 -17.15 49.28
N GLU A 44 -13.09 -18.13 48.61
CA GLU A 44 -14.06 -17.87 47.55
C GLU A 44 -15.28 -17.10 48.07
N GLY A 45 -15.79 -17.49 49.26
CA GLY A 45 -16.89 -16.77 49.90
C GLY A 45 -16.51 -15.35 50.31
N ALA A 46 -15.26 -15.12 50.66
CA ALA A 46 -14.74 -13.77 50.95
C ALA A 46 -14.72 -12.92 49.68
N LEU A 47 -14.23 -13.46 48.55
CA LEU A 47 -14.21 -12.75 47.25
C LEU A 47 -15.59 -12.34 46.79
N LEU A 48 -16.60 -13.22 46.92
CA LEU A 48 -18.00 -12.89 46.57
C LEU A 48 -18.50 -11.72 47.40
N LEU A 49 -18.33 -11.76 48.70
CA LEU A 49 -18.77 -10.71 49.63
C LEU A 49 -18.07 -9.37 49.38
N LEU A 50 -16.77 -9.40 49.08
CA LEU A 50 -16.01 -8.20 48.74
C LEU A 50 -16.48 -7.60 47.40
N ARG A 51 -16.77 -8.42 46.40
CA ARG A 51 -17.27 -7.98 45.10
C ARG A 51 -18.67 -7.37 45.19
N GLU A 52 -19.53 -7.89 46.07
CA GLU A 52 -20.86 -7.31 46.31
C GLU A 52 -20.78 -5.94 47.00
N SER A 53 -19.85 -5.80 47.95
CA SER A 53 -19.69 -4.56 48.74
C SER A 53 -18.86 -3.47 48.09
N ASP A 54 -17.96 -3.82 47.18
CA ASP A 54 -17.08 -2.90 46.46
C ASP A 54 -16.77 -3.47 45.05
N PRO A 55 -17.73 -3.44 44.13
CA PRO A 55 -17.60 -4.08 42.80
C PRO A 55 -16.44 -3.53 41.98
N ASN A 56 -16.10 -2.27 42.16
CA ASN A 56 -15.07 -1.57 41.40
C ASN A 56 -13.69 -1.56 42.06
N GLY A 57 -13.58 -2.10 43.29
CA GLY A 57 -12.32 -2.17 44.03
C GLY A 57 -11.76 -0.79 44.40
N LEU A 58 -12.63 0.15 44.78
CA LEU A 58 -12.24 1.55 45.06
C LEU A 58 -11.60 1.76 46.42
N HIS A 59 -11.49 0.71 47.24
CA HIS A 59 -10.99 0.82 48.61
C HIS A 59 -9.78 -0.09 48.85
N ALA A 60 -8.69 0.47 49.37
CA ALA A 60 -7.45 -0.26 49.64
C ALA A 60 -7.69 -1.52 50.50
N THR A 61 -8.57 -1.45 51.52
CA THR A 61 -8.91 -2.60 52.38
C THR A 61 -9.61 -3.72 51.61
N THR A 62 -10.47 -3.39 50.65
CA THR A 62 -11.11 -4.39 49.80
C THR A 62 -10.08 -5.10 48.93
N LEU A 63 -9.17 -4.34 48.28
CA LEU A 63 -8.11 -4.89 47.45
C LEU A 63 -7.14 -5.76 48.25
N ARG A 64 -6.78 -5.35 49.49
CA ARG A 64 -5.96 -6.16 50.37
C ARG A 64 -6.62 -7.49 50.68
N LEU A 65 -7.87 -7.48 51.17
CA LEU A 65 -8.58 -8.70 51.51
C LEU A 65 -8.84 -9.61 50.30
N ALA A 66 -9.10 -9.01 49.11
CA ALA A 66 -9.23 -9.76 47.87
C ALA A 66 -7.88 -10.39 47.46
N GLY A 67 -6.79 -9.67 47.65
CA GLY A 67 -5.43 -10.18 47.45
C GLY A 67 -5.10 -11.33 48.38
N ASP A 68 -5.39 -11.19 49.69
CA ASP A 68 -5.21 -12.24 50.73
C ASP A 68 -6.02 -13.50 50.36
N ALA A 69 -7.30 -13.32 49.99
CA ALA A 69 -8.16 -14.43 49.56
C ALA A 69 -7.63 -15.14 48.33
N THR A 70 -7.22 -14.36 47.31
CA THR A 70 -6.67 -14.91 46.06
C THR A 70 -5.34 -15.63 46.34
N HIS A 71 -4.50 -15.11 47.23
CA HIS A 71 -3.28 -15.77 47.67
C HIS A 71 -3.56 -17.14 48.32
N LYS A 72 -4.56 -17.23 49.19
CA LYS A 72 -4.99 -18.53 49.76
C LYS A 72 -5.48 -19.52 48.71
N ILE A 73 -6.17 -19.05 47.67
CA ILE A 73 -6.54 -19.88 46.51
C ILE A 73 -5.30 -20.33 45.76
N ALA A 74 -4.37 -19.41 45.45
CA ALA A 74 -3.12 -19.71 44.79
C ALA A 74 -2.29 -20.76 45.49
N GLN A 75 -2.20 -20.68 46.84
CA GLN A 75 -1.52 -21.67 47.69
C GLN A 75 -2.15 -23.06 47.55
N ARG A 76 -3.49 -23.13 47.52
CA ARG A 76 -4.22 -24.39 47.43
C ARG A 76 -4.16 -25.02 46.01
N THR A 77 -4.24 -24.19 44.97
CA THR A 77 -4.29 -24.64 43.57
C THR A 77 -2.91 -24.71 42.92
N ASN A 78 -1.89 -24.13 43.53
CA ASN A 78 -0.56 -23.91 42.99
C ASN A 78 -0.56 -23.20 41.63
N SER A 79 -1.56 -22.34 41.37
CA SER A 79 -1.80 -21.65 40.14
C SER A 79 -0.92 -20.40 40.02
N LYS A 80 -0.03 -20.37 39.02
CA LYS A 80 0.82 -19.20 38.70
C LYS A 80 -0.02 -17.95 38.38
N SER A 81 -1.19 -18.12 37.74
CA SER A 81 -2.10 -17.03 37.43
C SER A 81 -2.68 -16.39 38.67
N ASP A 82 -3.09 -17.22 39.68
CA ASP A 82 -3.68 -16.71 40.90
C ASP A 82 -2.64 -16.03 41.79
N TYR A 83 -1.38 -16.51 41.82
CA TYR A 83 -0.27 -15.79 42.46
C TYR A 83 -0.07 -14.39 41.89
N ARG A 84 -0.04 -14.26 40.55
CA ARG A 84 0.10 -12.94 39.89
C ARG A 84 -1.08 -12.02 40.15
N LYS A 85 -2.30 -12.59 40.19
CA LYS A 85 -3.51 -11.85 40.51
C LYS A 85 -3.51 -11.36 41.93
N ALA A 86 -3.09 -12.19 42.89
CA ALA A 86 -2.94 -11.80 44.28
C ALA A 86 -1.90 -10.68 44.46
N ALA A 87 -0.73 -10.81 43.83
CA ALA A 87 0.30 -9.77 43.83
C ALA A 87 -0.20 -8.46 43.26
N SER A 88 -0.95 -8.49 42.13
CA SER A 88 -1.53 -7.29 41.54
C SER A 88 -2.50 -6.57 42.46
N LEU A 89 -3.45 -7.31 43.05
CA LEU A 89 -4.44 -6.74 43.98
C LEU A 89 -3.77 -6.12 45.22
N LEU A 90 -2.75 -6.79 45.76
CA LEU A 90 -2.01 -6.29 46.95
C LEU A 90 -1.15 -5.09 46.60
N ARG A 91 -0.51 -5.06 45.41
CA ARG A 91 0.22 -3.90 44.90
C ARG A 91 -0.69 -2.69 44.77
N ASP A 92 -1.88 -2.88 44.20
CA ASP A 92 -2.85 -1.80 44.01
C ASP A 92 -3.36 -1.29 45.36
N SER A 93 -3.55 -2.17 46.34
CA SER A 93 -3.86 -1.79 47.72
C SER A 93 -2.74 -0.95 48.35
N VAL A 94 -1.47 -1.34 48.18
CA VAL A 94 -0.30 -0.59 48.67
C VAL A 94 -0.20 0.77 47.96
N ASN A 95 -0.44 0.84 46.68
CA ASN A 95 -0.44 2.08 45.92
C ASN A 95 -1.52 3.07 46.41
N MET A 96 -2.71 2.55 46.77
CA MET A 96 -3.79 3.38 47.33
C MET A 96 -3.50 3.85 48.74
N ASN A 97 -2.85 3.03 49.56
CA ASN A 97 -2.48 3.38 50.95
C ASN A 97 -1.08 2.87 51.32
N PRO A 98 -0.02 3.60 50.92
CA PRO A 98 1.37 3.18 51.15
C PRO A 98 1.77 3.02 52.60
N LYS A 99 1.03 3.63 53.53
CA LYS A 99 1.30 3.59 54.97
C LYS A 99 0.63 2.39 55.66
N ASP A 100 -0.22 1.63 54.98
CA ASP A 100 -0.86 0.47 55.55
C ASP A 100 0.12 -0.71 55.68
N LYS A 101 0.52 -0.97 56.92
CA LYS A 101 1.45 -2.06 57.25
C LYS A 101 0.91 -3.43 56.85
N LYS A 102 -0.42 -3.65 56.94
CA LYS A 102 -1.02 -4.96 56.60
C LYS A 102 -0.92 -5.23 55.11
N SER A 103 -1.24 -4.25 54.25
CA SER A 103 -1.12 -4.37 52.79
C SER A 103 0.33 -4.62 52.39
N ASN A 104 1.28 -3.85 52.95
CA ASN A 104 2.70 -4.02 52.65
C ASN A 104 3.22 -5.41 53.05
N THR A 105 2.83 -5.90 54.25
CA THR A 105 3.24 -7.21 54.73
C THR A 105 2.69 -8.32 53.84
N ALA A 106 1.39 -8.27 53.50
CA ALA A 106 0.75 -9.26 52.65
C ALA A 106 1.36 -9.27 51.20
N TYR A 107 1.66 -8.08 50.67
CA TYR A 107 2.31 -7.98 49.34
C TYR A 107 3.69 -8.61 49.34
N ASN A 108 4.53 -8.30 50.32
CA ASN A 108 5.86 -8.87 50.43
C ASN A 108 5.83 -10.38 50.67
N GLU A 109 4.85 -10.91 51.42
CA GLU A 109 4.68 -12.35 51.64
C GLU A 109 4.39 -13.07 50.32
N VAL A 110 3.47 -12.55 49.49
CA VAL A 110 3.17 -13.11 48.15
C VAL A 110 4.38 -13.04 47.25
N LEU A 111 5.11 -11.91 47.24
CA LEU A 111 6.31 -11.77 46.40
C LEU A 111 7.40 -12.76 46.79
N ASN A 112 7.67 -12.96 48.08
CA ASN A 112 8.64 -13.92 48.54
C ASN A 112 8.25 -15.35 48.13
N GLU A 113 6.98 -15.74 48.32
CA GLU A 113 6.51 -17.07 47.93
C GLU A 113 6.57 -17.26 46.41
N MET A 114 6.24 -16.22 45.62
CA MET A 114 6.40 -16.23 44.15
C MET A 114 7.86 -16.39 43.72
N GLN A 115 8.80 -15.75 44.45
CA GLN A 115 10.23 -15.88 44.19
C GLN A 115 10.70 -17.32 44.46
N ASP A 116 10.31 -17.92 45.60
CA ASP A 116 10.64 -19.29 45.95
C ASP A 116 10.10 -20.30 44.92
N LYS A 117 8.91 -20.03 44.37
CA LYS A 117 8.27 -20.84 43.35
C LYS A 117 8.72 -20.48 41.91
N ARG A 118 9.65 -19.55 41.73
CA ARG A 118 10.12 -19.03 40.42
C ARG A 118 8.97 -18.52 39.53
N ILE A 119 8.02 -17.82 40.12
CA ILE A 119 6.90 -17.19 39.45
C ILE A 119 7.23 -15.70 39.26
N SER A 120 7.37 -15.24 38.01
CA SER A 120 7.53 -13.81 37.73
C SER A 120 6.21 -13.07 37.96
N GLU A 121 6.26 -11.86 38.54
CA GLU A 121 5.11 -10.98 38.73
C GLU A 121 4.47 -10.56 37.39
N SER A 122 5.29 -10.35 36.39
CA SER A 122 4.86 -9.99 35.01
C SER A 122 5.03 -11.15 34.06
N ILE A 123 4.06 -11.31 33.14
CA ILE A 123 4.14 -12.26 32.01
C ILE A 123 5.05 -11.69 30.93
N ILE A 124 5.13 -10.35 30.82
CA ILE A 124 5.96 -9.67 29.82
C ILE A 124 7.41 -9.67 30.35
N PRO A 125 8.36 -10.26 29.61
CA PRO A 125 9.75 -10.24 30.01
C PRO A 125 10.25 -8.80 30.05
N ARG A 126 11.08 -8.46 31.05
CA ARG A 126 11.72 -7.14 31.11
C ARG A 126 12.61 -6.97 29.87
N LEU A 127 12.41 -5.88 29.14
CA LEU A 127 13.21 -5.60 27.93
C LEU A 127 14.60 -5.03 28.27
N VAL A 128 14.68 -4.35 29.43
CA VAL A 128 15.94 -3.75 29.93
C VAL A 128 16.09 -4.12 31.41
N ASN A 129 17.29 -4.46 31.84
CA ASN A 129 17.67 -4.70 33.23
C ASN A 129 18.90 -3.86 33.57
N ASP A 130 18.78 -2.96 34.53
CA ASP A 130 19.86 -2.07 35.01
C ASP A 130 20.62 -1.36 33.85
N GLY A 131 19.88 -0.86 32.85
CA GLY A 131 20.42 -0.15 31.69
C GLY A 131 20.97 -1.06 30.58
N THR A 132 21.00 -2.39 30.78
CA THR A 132 21.42 -3.34 29.75
C THR A 132 20.22 -4.04 29.12
N PRO A 133 20.18 -4.19 27.77
CA PRO A 133 19.12 -4.95 27.10
C PRO A 133 19.12 -6.41 27.56
N THR A 134 17.97 -6.94 27.91
CA THR A 134 17.81 -8.38 28.10
C THR A 134 17.76 -9.10 26.75
N VAL A 135 17.89 -10.42 26.73
CA VAL A 135 17.72 -11.22 25.50
C VAL A 135 16.37 -10.90 24.83
N ALA A 136 15.30 -10.80 25.61
CA ALA A 136 13.98 -10.40 25.11
C ALA A 136 13.97 -8.95 24.58
N GLY A 137 14.69 -8.04 25.23
CA GLY A 137 14.86 -6.66 24.77
C GLY A 137 15.62 -6.58 23.46
N ALA A 138 16.68 -7.36 23.29
CA ALA A 138 17.44 -7.44 22.03
C ALA A 138 16.55 -7.95 20.87
N PHE A 139 15.77 -9.01 21.10
CA PHE A 139 14.81 -9.50 20.08
C PHE A 139 13.73 -8.47 19.75
N ALA A 140 13.16 -7.78 20.75
CA ALA A 140 12.17 -6.73 20.52
C ALA A 140 12.76 -5.56 19.72
N PHE A 141 14.00 -5.19 19.97
CA PHE A 141 14.71 -4.14 19.22
C PHE A 141 14.95 -4.54 17.76
N ILE A 142 15.43 -5.76 17.52
CA ILE A 142 15.63 -6.29 16.16
C ILE A 142 14.28 -6.35 15.41
N ALA A 143 13.22 -6.86 16.05
CA ALA A 143 11.89 -6.90 15.46
C ALA A 143 11.35 -5.49 15.11
N SER A 144 11.64 -4.49 15.94
CA SER A 144 11.26 -3.09 15.65
C SER A 144 11.99 -2.55 14.42
N ILE A 145 13.29 -2.84 14.29
CA ILE A 145 14.08 -2.44 13.12
C ILE A 145 13.52 -3.10 11.86
N ILE A 146 13.21 -4.40 11.89
CA ILE A 146 12.63 -5.13 10.75
C ILE A 146 11.28 -4.51 10.37
N MET A 147 10.42 -4.19 11.34
CA MET A 147 9.13 -3.53 11.06
C MET A 147 9.31 -2.13 10.44
N ILE A 148 10.28 -1.36 10.93
CA ILE A 148 10.58 -0.04 10.36
C ILE A 148 11.10 -0.19 8.92
N LEU A 149 12.01 -1.10 8.67
CA LEU A 149 12.53 -1.37 7.32
C LEU A 149 11.44 -1.87 6.38
N ALA A 150 10.53 -2.74 6.84
CA ALA A 150 9.38 -3.17 6.07
C ALA A 150 8.41 -2.02 5.77
N ALA A 151 8.15 -1.14 6.75
CA ALA A 151 7.33 0.05 6.55
C ALA A 151 7.98 1.05 5.57
N LEU A 152 9.29 1.25 5.66
CA LEU A 152 10.05 2.08 4.72
C LEU A 152 10.03 1.46 3.32
N SER A 153 10.14 0.14 3.18
CA SER A 153 10.02 -0.56 1.90
C SER A 153 8.62 -0.40 1.28
N LEU A 154 7.56 -0.44 2.10
CA LEU A 154 6.19 -0.17 1.62
C LEU A 154 6.02 1.29 1.17
N ILE A 155 6.62 2.24 1.87
CA ILE A 155 6.57 3.66 1.51
C ILE A 155 7.38 3.92 0.23
N SER A 156 8.54 3.29 0.06
CA SER A 156 9.35 3.43 -1.15
C SER A 156 8.68 2.79 -2.38
N ASN A 157 7.88 1.73 -2.18
CA ASN A 157 7.07 1.14 -3.26
C ASN A 157 5.78 1.92 -3.58
N THR A 158 5.42 2.92 -2.77
CA THR A 158 4.36 3.90 -3.07
C THR A 158 4.94 5.21 -3.62
N SER A 159 6.19 5.21 -4.09
CA SER A 159 6.67 6.31 -4.92
C SER A 159 5.68 6.43 -6.08
N THR A 160 4.96 7.53 -6.15
CA THR A 160 4.35 7.95 -7.41
C THR A 160 5.52 8.03 -8.38
N SER A 161 5.69 7.02 -9.24
CA SER A 161 6.72 7.08 -10.26
C SER A 161 6.39 8.30 -11.09
N GLU A 162 7.26 9.28 -11.05
CA GLU A 162 7.13 10.42 -11.93
C GLU A 162 7.16 9.86 -13.34
N LEU A 163 6.19 10.25 -14.20
CA LEU A 163 6.14 9.73 -15.56
C LEU A 163 7.48 10.00 -16.26
N PRO A 164 7.97 9.07 -17.08
CA PRO A 164 9.25 9.20 -17.75
C PRO A 164 9.27 10.39 -18.71
N THR A 165 10.44 10.94 -18.90
CA THR A 165 10.70 12.00 -19.89
C THR A 165 11.34 11.47 -21.15
N GLU A 166 11.88 10.25 -21.10
CA GLU A 166 12.55 9.60 -22.22
C GLU A 166 12.21 8.12 -22.31
N ALA A 167 12.16 7.62 -23.54
CA ALA A 167 12.08 6.20 -23.87
C ALA A 167 13.20 5.81 -24.83
N TYR A 168 13.66 4.56 -24.68
CA TYR A 168 14.76 4.00 -25.48
C TYR A 168 14.24 2.76 -26.20
N PHE A 169 14.19 2.85 -27.52
CA PHE A 169 13.71 1.80 -28.42
C PHE A 169 14.93 1.12 -29.06
N ARG A 170 15.28 -0.08 -28.62
CA ARG A 170 16.29 -0.89 -29.30
C ARG A 170 15.63 -1.64 -30.44
N VAL A 171 16.05 -1.35 -31.67
CA VAL A 171 15.43 -1.89 -32.85
C VAL A 171 16.48 -2.58 -33.71
N THR A 172 16.09 -3.73 -34.29
CA THR A 172 16.89 -4.44 -35.27
C THR A 172 16.17 -4.45 -36.62
N TRP A 173 16.90 -4.23 -37.72
CA TRP A 173 16.38 -4.32 -39.08
C TRP A 173 17.50 -4.63 -40.06
N THR A 174 17.12 -4.99 -41.29
CA THR A 174 18.02 -5.08 -42.41
C THR A 174 17.61 -3.99 -43.41
N ASP A 175 18.57 -3.12 -43.76
CA ASP A 175 18.31 -1.99 -44.68
C ASP A 175 18.22 -2.43 -46.17
N SER A 176 17.89 -1.48 -47.03
CA SER A 176 17.78 -1.72 -48.50
C SER A 176 19.11 -2.13 -49.16
N SER A 177 20.24 -2.02 -48.44
CA SER A 177 21.55 -2.48 -48.88
C SER A 177 21.93 -3.85 -48.32
N GLU A 178 20.97 -4.57 -47.69
CA GLU A 178 21.15 -5.87 -47.00
C GLU A 178 22.09 -5.81 -45.79
N ILE A 179 22.26 -4.63 -45.16
CA ILE A 179 23.07 -4.47 -43.95
C ILE A 179 22.15 -4.62 -42.74
N PHE A 180 22.56 -5.49 -41.80
CA PHE A 180 21.87 -5.66 -40.54
C PHE A 180 22.28 -4.56 -39.56
N HIS A 181 21.30 -4.00 -38.86
CA HIS A 181 21.43 -2.97 -37.84
C HIS A 181 20.85 -3.46 -36.49
N ASP A 182 21.46 -2.99 -35.40
CA ASP A 182 21.00 -3.17 -34.02
C ASP A 182 21.32 -1.90 -33.26
N GLU A 183 20.35 -0.99 -33.16
CA GLU A 183 20.56 0.38 -32.73
C GLU A 183 19.50 0.82 -31.69
N VAL A 184 19.81 1.87 -30.95
CA VAL A 184 18.90 2.48 -29.98
C VAL A 184 18.44 3.84 -30.46
N ILE A 185 17.14 4.04 -30.44
CA ILE A 185 16.48 5.30 -30.78
C ILE A 185 15.98 5.92 -29.50
N THR A 186 16.30 7.18 -29.25
CA THR A 186 15.86 7.90 -28.05
C THR A 186 14.68 8.81 -28.39
N ILE A 187 13.64 8.75 -27.56
CA ILE A 187 12.41 9.53 -27.74
C ILE A 187 12.17 10.37 -26.48
N THR A 188 12.03 11.68 -26.64
CA THR A 188 11.51 12.56 -25.59
C THR A 188 10.00 12.40 -25.51
N LEU A 189 9.48 12.12 -24.31
CA LEU A 189 8.06 11.89 -24.04
C LEU A 189 7.36 13.17 -23.54
N PHE A 190 6.14 13.39 -24.00
CA PHE A 190 5.32 14.55 -23.65
C PHE A 190 4.41 14.25 -22.46
N ARG A 191 5.02 13.94 -21.30
CA ARG A 191 4.31 13.50 -20.09
C ARG A 191 3.30 14.51 -19.53
N ASP A 192 3.50 15.80 -19.81
CA ASP A 192 2.60 16.86 -19.31
C ASP A 192 1.41 17.08 -20.27
N GLU A 193 1.59 16.78 -21.55
CA GLU A 193 0.59 17.00 -22.60
C GLU A 193 -0.18 15.73 -22.98
N ALA A 194 0.40 14.55 -22.74
CA ALA A 194 -0.24 13.26 -23.00
C ALA A 194 0.09 12.24 -21.90
N PRO A 195 -0.22 12.54 -20.62
CA PRO A 195 0.18 11.73 -19.48
C PRO A 195 -0.35 10.29 -19.54
N LEU A 196 -1.55 10.04 -20.05
CA LEU A 196 -2.14 8.71 -20.08
C LEU A 196 -1.43 7.80 -21.09
N HIS A 197 -1.06 8.35 -22.28
CA HIS A 197 -0.31 7.60 -23.28
C HIS A 197 1.12 7.34 -22.83
N VAL A 198 1.77 8.30 -22.17
CA VAL A 198 3.11 8.10 -21.59
C VAL A 198 3.07 7.05 -20.48
N GLU A 199 2.06 7.08 -19.60
CA GLU A 199 1.88 6.06 -18.56
C GLU A 199 1.62 4.67 -19.17
N ASN A 200 0.79 4.59 -20.21
CA ASN A 200 0.52 3.34 -20.91
C ASN A 200 1.79 2.75 -21.53
N LEU A 201 2.62 3.58 -22.20
CA LEU A 201 3.91 3.16 -22.74
C LEU A 201 4.85 2.66 -21.65
N GLN A 202 4.97 3.40 -20.53
CA GLN A 202 5.79 3.03 -19.38
C GLN A 202 5.38 1.67 -18.82
N LEU A 203 4.10 1.46 -18.54
CA LEU A 203 3.59 0.21 -17.96
C LEU A 203 3.84 -1.00 -18.89
N HIS A 204 3.74 -0.82 -20.21
CA HIS A 204 4.09 -1.85 -21.17
C HIS A 204 5.61 -2.11 -21.19
N ALA A 205 6.44 -1.07 -21.10
CA ALA A 205 7.90 -1.19 -20.98
C ALA A 205 8.30 -1.94 -19.70
N GLU A 206 7.78 -1.53 -18.55
CA GLU A 206 8.03 -2.19 -17.25
C GLU A 206 7.62 -3.67 -17.23
N SER A 207 6.62 -4.03 -18.03
CA SER A 207 6.13 -5.42 -18.16
C SER A 207 6.82 -6.19 -19.29
N GLU A 208 7.83 -5.59 -19.96
CA GLU A 208 8.55 -6.17 -21.10
C GLU A 208 7.59 -6.63 -22.24
N THR A 209 6.40 -6.01 -22.31
CA THR A 209 5.34 -6.44 -23.21
C THR A 209 5.68 -6.17 -24.69
N TYR A 210 6.50 -5.16 -24.95
CA TYR A 210 6.93 -4.79 -26.29
C TYR A 210 8.12 -5.58 -26.81
N ASP A 211 8.79 -6.35 -25.94
CA ASP A 211 10.02 -7.05 -26.28
C ASP A 211 9.79 -8.07 -27.39
N ASP A 212 10.70 -8.05 -28.35
CA ASP A 212 10.67 -8.87 -29.57
C ASP A 212 9.41 -8.69 -30.44
N SER A 213 8.67 -7.58 -30.29
CA SER A 213 7.50 -7.29 -31.11
C SER A 213 7.89 -6.67 -32.45
N PRO A 214 7.14 -6.95 -33.56
CA PRO A 214 7.46 -6.42 -34.87
C PRO A 214 6.93 -5.01 -35.08
N PHE A 215 7.63 -4.26 -35.95
CA PHE A 215 7.02 -3.18 -36.72
C PHE A 215 6.30 -3.82 -37.89
N HIS A 216 5.02 -4.06 -37.74
CA HIS A 216 4.22 -4.85 -38.68
C HIS A 216 3.75 -4.06 -39.93
N ARG A 217 3.92 -2.73 -39.91
CA ARG A 217 3.51 -1.87 -41.04
C ARG A 217 4.50 -0.74 -41.21
N VAL A 218 5.12 -0.69 -42.37
CA VAL A 218 6.08 0.33 -42.79
C VAL A 218 5.62 0.94 -44.10
N ILE A 219 5.50 2.26 -44.13
CA ILE A 219 5.16 3.00 -45.35
C ILE A 219 6.15 4.14 -45.49
N ASP A 220 6.99 4.04 -46.52
CA ASP A 220 7.95 5.05 -46.91
C ASP A 220 7.30 6.42 -47.08
N GLY A 221 7.96 7.48 -46.53
CA GLY A 221 7.45 8.84 -46.55
C GLY A 221 6.17 9.06 -45.74
N PHE A 222 5.77 8.11 -44.89
CA PHE A 222 4.59 8.27 -44.03
C PHE A 222 4.85 7.89 -42.58
N MET A 223 5.01 6.60 -42.24
CA MET A 223 5.22 6.14 -40.85
C MET A 223 5.73 4.70 -40.77
N ILE A 224 6.32 4.36 -39.61
CA ILE A 224 6.58 3.00 -39.20
C ILE A 224 5.69 2.68 -37.96
N GLN A 225 4.92 1.58 -38.01
CA GLN A 225 3.94 1.22 -37.00
C GLN A 225 4.29 -0.12 -36.33
N GLY A 226 4.26 -0.15 -35.00
CA GLY A 226 4.51 -1.32 -34.17
C GLY A 226 3.62 -1.34 -32.94
N GLY A 227 4.02 -2.14 -31.93
CA GLY A 227 3.35 -2.21 -30.65
C GLY A 227 2.16 -3.17 -30.57
N ASP A 228 1.89 -3.96 -31.64
CA ASP A 228 1.00 -5.12 -31.54
C ASP A 228 1.79 -6.32 -30.98
N PHE A 229 1.80 -6.42 -29.67
CA PHE A 229 2.52 -7.48 -28.94
C PHE A 229 1.75 -8.81 -28.92
N GLU A 230 0.44 -8.82 -29.23
CA GLU A 230 -0.37 -10.03 -29.17
C GLU A 230 -0.23 -10.86 -30.46
N TYR A 231 -0.37 -10.22 -31.63
CA TYR A 231 -0.41 -10.93 -32.90
C TYR A 231 0.69 -10.48 -33.88
N GLY A 232 1.26 -9.30 -33.69
CA GLY A 232 2.27 -8.74 -34.57
C GLY A 232 1.76 -8.42 -35.99
N THR A 233 0.46 -8.22 -36.16
CA THR A 233 -0.21 -8.02 -37.45
C THR A 233 -0.98 -6.70 -37.53
N GLY A 234 -1.02 -5.95 -36.44
CA GLY A 234 -1.80 -4.72 -36.32
C GLY A 234 -3.25 -4.92 -35.86
N SER A 235 -3.64 -6.16 -35.54
CA SER A 235 -5.01 -6.47 -35.11
C SER A 235 -5.18 -6.63 -33.61
N GLY A 236 -4.07 -6.62 -32.84
CA GLY A 236 -4.03 -6.79 -31.40
C GLY A 236 -3.49 -5.57 -30.66
N GLY A 237 -3.21 -5.78 -29.38
CA GLY A 237 -2.64 -4.76 -28.50
C GLY A 237 -3.70 -3.92 -27.79
N TYR A 238 -3.65 -3.90 -26.46
CA TYR A 238 -4.60 -3.22 -25.59
C TYR A 238 -3.86 -2.35 -24.56
N ALA A 239 -4.58 -1.51 -23.82
CA ALA A 239 -4.00 -0.67 -22.78
C ALA A 239 -3.44 -1.48 -21.60
N ALA A 240 -2.30 -1.09 -21.05
CA ALA A 240 -1.59 -1.80 -19.98
C ALA A 240 -2.42 -1.92 -18.70
N LYS A 241 -3.25 -0.94 -18.44
CA LYS A 241 -4.20 -0.91 -17.31
C LYS A 241 -5.58 -0.41 -17.75
N TRP A 242 -6.54 -0.46 -16.85
CA TRP A 242 -7.84 0.15 -17.07
C TRP A 242 -7.76 1.68 -16.98
N PHE A 243 -8.09 2.38 -18.11
CA PHE A 243 -8.16 3.83 -18.22
C PHE A 243 -9.59 4.36 -18.33
N GLY A 244 -10.60 3.54 -18.03
CA GLY A 244 -12.00 3.94 -18.07
C GLY A 244 -12.69 3.73 -19.42
N TYR A 245 -12.03 3.09 -20.40
CA TYR A 245 -12.57 2.89 -21.76
C TYR A 245 -12.47 1.43 -22.20
N CYS A 246 -13.57 0.95 -22.79
CA CYS A 246 -13.70 -0.36 -23.41
C CYS A 246 -14.00 -0.17 -24.89
N ASN A 247 -12.99 -0.36 -25.75
CA ASN A 247 -13.11 -0.24 -27.20
C ASN A 247 -13.93 1.01 -27.65
N GLY A 248 -13.51 2.17 -27.14
CA GLY A 248 -14.12 3.48 -27.45
C GLY A 248 -15.29 3.90 -26.57
N VAL A 249 -15.79 3.02 -25.70
CA VAL A 249 -16.92 3.30 -24.79
C VAL A 249 -16.43 3.58 -23.39
N GLU A 250 -16.79 4.72 -22.82
CA GLU A 250 -16.50 5.06 -21.41
C GLU A 250 -17.30 4.17 -20.45
N MET A 251 -16.63 3.58 -19.45
CA MET A 251 -17.22 2.70 -18.47
C MET A 251 -16.63 2.98 -17.09
N GLU A 252 -17.46 2.84 -16.02
CA GLU A 252 -17.03 3.11 -14.64
C GLU A 252 -16.03 2.07 -14.12
N ASP A 253 -16.19 0.81 -14.51
CA ASP A 253 -15.31 -0.27 -14.08
C ASP A 253 -14.99 -1.24 -15.26
N SER A 254 -14.01 -2.12 -15.05
CA SER A 254 -13.53 -3.07 -16.04
C SER A 254 -14.23 -4.43 -16.00
N ASN A 255 -15.21 -4.66 -15.11
CA ASN A 255 -15.78 -6.00 -14.89
C ASN A 255 -16.49 -6.58 -16.11
N ASP A 256 -17.13 -5.70 -16.91
CA ASP A 256 -17.87 -6.07 -18.11
C ASP A 256 -17.08 -5.82 -19.40
N CYS A 257 -15.77 -5.57 -19.33
CA CYS A 257 -14.87 -5.32 -20.45
C CYS A 257 -13.74 -6.35 -20.50
N ALA A 258 -13.61 -7.06 -21.62
CA ALA A 258 -12.47 -7.94 -21.82
C ALA A 258 -11.16 -7.11 -21.84
N ARG A 259 -10.08 -7.64 -21.26
CA ARG A 259 -8.79 -6.92 -21.20
C ARG A 259 -8.27 -6.55 -22.59
N SER A 260 -8.51 -7.39 -23.58
CA SER A 260 -8.18 -7.12 -24.98
C SER A 260 -8.87 -5.89 -25.58
N ASP A 261 -9.93 -5.39 -24.93
CA ASP A 261 -10.69 -4.22 -25.37
C ASP A 261 -10.40 -2.98 -24.51
N TRP A 262 -9.46 -3.07 -23.55
CA TRP A 262 -9.05 -1.92 -22.75
C TRP A 262 -8.35 -0.88 -23.62
N ALA A 263 -8.78 0.36 -23.49
CA ALA A 263 -8.29 1.46 -24.30
C ALA A 263 -7.90 2.68 -23.46
N VAL A 264 -6.97 3.46 -24.00
CA VAL A 264 -6.58 4.76 -23.47
C VAL A 264 -7.47 5.82 -24.15
N PRO A 265 -8.10 6.74 -23.42
CA PRO A 265 -8.81 7.85 -24.03
C PRO A 265 -7.85 8.78 -24.75
N GLN A 266 -8.30 9.33 -25.88
CA GLN A 266 -7.49 10.22 -26.71
C GLN A 266 -7.07 11.51 -25.99
N GLU A 267 -5.79 11.87 -26.14
CA GLU A 267 -5.21 13.14 -25.65
C GLU A 267 -4.75 14.02 -26.84
N HIS A 268 -5.38 13.87 -28.00
CA HIS A 268 -4.99 14.52 -29.25
C HIS A 268 -5.09 16.06 -29.22
N ALA A 269 -5.91 16.63 -28.33
CA ALA A 269 -6.09 18.09 -28.22
C ALA A 269 -4.95 18.76 -27.40
N ASN A 270 -3.74 18.21 -27.46
CA ASN A 270 -2.58 18.60 -26.66
C ASN A 270 -1.63 19.62 -27.33
N GLY A 271 -1.98 20.08 -28.52
CA GLY A 271 -1.19 21.06 -29.29
C GLY A 271 0.10 20.49 -29.90
N LYS A 272 0.30 19.17 -29.91
CA LYS A 272 1.41 18.52 -30.60
C LYS A 272 1.00 18.15 -32.01
N SER A 273 1.99 18.04 -32.89
CA SER A 273 1.78 17.82 -34.33
C SER A 273 2.65 16.67 -34.85
N HIS A 274 2.20 16.04 -35.93
CA HIS A 274 2.90 14.96 -36.63
C HIS A 274 4.06 15.53 -37.47
N VAL A 275 5.06 16.08 -36.77
CA VAL A 275 6.33 16.51 -37.36
C VAL A 275 7.28 15.32 -37.55
N PRO A 276 8.37 15.46 -38.32
CA PRO A 276 9.44 14.45 -38.34
C PRO A 276 9.84 13.99 -36.94
N GLY A 277 9.87 12.68 -36.70
CA GLY A 277 10.19 12.07 -35.43
C GLY A 277 9.01 11.97 -34.46
N ALA A 278 7.81 12.43 -34.76
CA ALA A 278 6.66 12.32 -33.89
C ALA A 278 6.33 10.84 -33.57
N LEU A 279 6.21 10.51 -32.26
CA LEU A 279 5.65 9.27 -31.77
C LEU A 279 4.16 9.49 -31.46
N ALA A 280 3.30 8.71 -32.08
CA ALA A 280 1.85 8.87 -31.98
C ALA A 280 1.13 7.54 -31.75
N ALA A 281 -0.03 7.58 -31.08
CA ALA A 281 -0.87 6.42 -30.88
C ALA A 281 -1.57 6.00 -32.18
N ALA A 282 -1.55 4.70 -32.45
CA ALA A 282 -2.32 4.08 -33.52
C ALA A 282 -3.64 3.54 -32.95
N HIS A 283 -4.77 3.85 -33.65
CA HIS A 283 -6.10 3.43 -33.18
C HIS A 283 -7.05 3.12 -34.35
N ALA A 284 -8.14 2.42 -34.06
CA ALA A 284 -9.19 2.08 -35.01
C ALA A 284 -10.42 3.01 -34.94
N GLY A 285 -10.37 4.05 -34.11
CA GLY A 285 -11.44 5.02 -33.90
C GLY A 285 -11.24 5.81 -32.59
N VAL A 286 -12.18 6.68 -32.27
CA VAL A 286 -12.12 7.55 -31.10
C VAL A 286 -12.04 6.72 -29.80
N ASN A 287 -11.06 7.01 -28.94
CA ASN A 287 -10.84 6.34 -27.65
C ASN A 287 -10.63 4.82 -27.76
N THR A 288 -10.02 4.35 -28.84
CA THR A 288 -9.62 2.95 -29.01
C THR A 288 -8.10 2.77 -29.03
N ASP A 289 -7.36 3.73 -28.45
CA ASP A 289 -5.90 3.69 -28.39
C ASP A 289 -5.48 2.54 -27.43
N GLY A 290 -4.68 1.61 -27.94
CA GLY A 290 -4.17 0.46 -27.17
C GLY A 290 -2.67 0.60 -26.88
N SER A 291 -1.92 -0.46 -27.23
CA SER A 291 -0.46 -0.47 -27.17
C SER A 291 0.20 -0.03 -28.47
N GLN A 292 -0.54 -0.01 -29.59
CA GLN A 292 0.05 0.28 -30.89
C GLN A 292 0.43 1.75 -31.01
N PHE A 293 1.58 1.97 -31.64
CA PHE A 293 2.12 3.29 -31.93
C PHE A 293 2.70 3.34 -33.33
N TYR A 294 2.94 4.54 -33.82
CA TYR A 294 3.76 4.77 -35.01
C TYR A 294 4.71 5.94 -34.83
N ILE A 295 5.81 5.91 -35.57
CA ILE A 295 6.82 6.97 -35.59
C ILE A 295 6.90 7.55 -36.98
N VAL A 296 6.93 8.88 -37.09
CA VAL A 296 7.01 9.62 -38.36
C VAL A 296 8.48 9.71 -38.80
N PRO A 297 8.87 9.27 -40.00
CA PRO A 297 10.25 9.39 -40.50
C PRO A 297 10.65 10.84 -40.75
N GLY A 298 11.96 11.05 -40.98
CA GLY A 298 12.55 12.37 -41.07
C GLY A 298 12.11 13.18 -42.31
N ASP A 299 11.65 12.53 -43.33
CA ASP A 299 11.18 13.08 -44.59
C ASP A 299 9.66 13.21 -44.71
N SER A 300 8.93 12.94 -43.63
CA SER A 300 7.47 12.96 -43.55
C SER A 300 6.94 13.99 -42.55
N SER A 301 5.72 14.47 -42.80
CA SER A 301 4.98 15.35 -41.89
C SER A 301 3.47 15.23 -42.15
N PRO A 302 2.81 14.15 -41.70
CA PRO A 302 1.41 13.87 -41.96
C PRO A 302 0.46 14.70 -41.05
N THR A 303 0.55 16.02 -41.12
CA THR A 303 -0.23 16.96 -40.30
C THR A 303 -1.75 16.87 -40.52
N HIS A 304 -2.23 16.15 -41.52
CA HIS A 304 -3.65 15.83 -41.67
C HIS A 304 -4.19 14.94 -40.55
N LEU A 305 -3.30 14.28 -39.80
CA LEU A 305 -3.62 13.48 -38.60
C LEU A 305 -3.71 14.31 -37.31
N ASP A 306 -3.29 15.59 -37.38
CA ASP A 306 -3.37 16.50 -36.22
C ASP A 306 -4.82 16.85 -35.89
N TYR A 307 -5.07 17.03 -34.61
CA TYR A 307 -6.27 17.71 -34.16
C TYR A 307 -6.16 19.22 -34.40
N THR A 308 -7.20 19.80 -34.96
CA THR A 308 -7.37 21.26 -35.01
C THR A 308 -8.74 21.64 -34.45
N PRO A 309 -8.89 22.81 -33.79
CA PRO A 309 -10.16 23.23 -33.26
C PRO A 309 -11.28 23.20 -34.31
N GLY A 310 -12.32 22.39 -34.02
CA GLY A 310 -13.46 22.21 -34.91
C GLY A 310 -13.38 20.99 -35.83
N LYS A 311 -12.27 20.23 -35.81
CA LYS A 311 -12.15 18.96 -36.52
C LYS A 311 -13.00 17.89 -35.84
N ASP A 312 -13.81 17.17 -36.61
CA ASP A 312 -14.64 16.09 -36.12
C ASP A 312 -13.87 14.76 -36.12
N CYS A 313 -13.26 14.43 -35.00
CA CYS A 313 -12.45 13.21 -34.83
C CYS A 313 -13.26 11.90 -34.92
N SER A 314 -14.61 11.96 -34.93
CA SER A 314 -15.44 10.77 -35.15
C SER A 314 -15.52 10.39 -36.65
N SER A 315 -15.28 11.32 -37.54
CA SER A 315 -15.31 11.14 -38.99
C SER A 315 -13.97 11.40 -39.66
N GLU A 316 -13.05 12.07 -38.99
CA GLU A 316 -11.71 12.41 -39.45
C GLU A 316 -10.65 11.84 -38.50
N SER A 317 -9.47 11.51 -39.01
CA SER A 317 -8.37 10.99 -38.18
C SER A 317 -7.80 12.08 -37.27
N CYS A 318 -7.78 11.83 -35.95
CA CYS A 318 -7.11 12.64 -34.97
C CYS A 318 -6.30 11.68 -34.05
N HIS A 319 -4.97 11.75 -34.11
CA HIS A 319 -4.13 10.86 -33.35
C HIS A 319 -3.40 11.63 -32.25
N THR A 320 -3.19 10.99 -31.10
CA THR A 320 -2.44 11.57 -30.00
C THR A 320 -0.95 11.45 -30.26
N VAL A 321 -0.27 12.59 -30.42
CA VAL A 321 1.20 12.65 -30.42
C VAL A 321 1.67 12.78 -28.97
N TYR A 322 2.47 11.82 -28.47
CA TYR A 322 2.90 11.77 -27.08
C TYR A 322 4.42 11.68 -26.88
N GLY A 323 5.20 11.81 -27.98
CA GLY A 323 6.65 11.91 -27.95
C GLY A 323 7.23 12.40 -29.24
N VAL A 324 8.54 12.61 -29.24
CA VAL A 324 9.31 12.94 -30.45
C VAL A 324 10.72 12.34 -30.34
N VAL A 325 11.24 11.80 -31.45
CA VAL A 325 12.60 11.28 -31.55
C VAL A 325 13.59 12.43 -31.27
N SER A 326 14.41 12.26 -30.25
CA SER A 326 15.48 13.20 -29.85
C SER A 326 16.86 12.76 -30.36
N ASP A 327 17.04 11.44 -30.61
CA ASP A 327 18.25 10.89 -31.22
C ASP A 327 17.88 9.65 -32.07
N GLY A 328 18.50 9.51 -33.26
CA GLY A 328 18.24 8.39 -34.15
C GLY A 328 17.11 8.64 -35.19
N LEU A 329 16.79 9.89 -35.52
CA LEU A 329 15.77 10.19 -36.54
C LEU A 329 16.17 9.66 -37.92
N ASP A 330 17.44 9.64 -38.26
CA ASP A 330 18.00 9.05 -39.49
C ASP A 330 17.82 7.52 -39.48
N LEU A 331 17.85 6.86 -38.33
CA LEU A 331 17.57 5.43 -38.20
C LEU A 331 16.10 5.14 -38.49
N ILE A 332 15.17 5.96 -37.97
CA ILE A 332 13.74 5.85 -38.29
C ILE A 332 13.49 6.01 -39.78
N THR A 333 14.19 6.96 -40.42
CA THR A 333 14.09 7.14 -41.88
C THR A 333 14.63 5.92 -42.62
N SER A 334 15.80 5.38 -42.19
CA SER A 334 16.34 4.13 -42.75
C SER A 334 15.41 2.92 -42.59
N ILE A 335 14.70 2.84 -41.48
CA ILE A 335 13.68 1.80 -41.28
C ILE A 335 12.48 2.01 -42.19
N SER A 336 12.07 3.26 -42.46
CA SER A 336 10.96 3.53 -43.40
C SER A 336 11.28 3.17 -44.85
N ASP A 337 12.59 3.16 -45.23
CA ASP A 337 13.08 2.85 -46.57
C ASP A 337 13.32 1.33 -46.83
N VAL A 338 13.01 0.45 -45.86
CA VAL A 338 13.19 -1.01 -46.04
C VAL A 338 12.27 -1.54 -47.13
N GLU A 339 12.68 -2.62 -47.78
CA GLU A 339 11.84 -3.31 -48.77
C GLU A 339 10.56 -3.84 -48.09
N THR A 340 9.40 -3.57 -48.71
CA THR A 340 8.09 -3.99 -48.21
C THR A 340 7.31 -4.76 -49.25
N SER A 341 6.46 -5.69 -48.78
CA SER A 341 5.43 -6.34 -49.61
C SER A 341 4.05 -5.74 -49.23
N GLY A 342 3.60 -4.77 -50.00
CA GLY A 342 2.47 -3.92 -49.58
C GLY A 342 2.94 -2.92 -48.53
N SER A 343 2.63 -3.16 -47.26
CA SER A 343 3.15 -2.39 -46.12
C SER A 343 3.92 -3.24 -45.12
N ASP A 344 4.00 -4.56 -45.33
CA ASP A 344 4.70 -5.48 -44.47
C ASP A 344 6.19 -5.50 -44.84
N PRO A 345 7.12 -5.28 -43.90
CA PRO A 345 8.56 -5.38 -44.15
C PRO A 345 8.95 -6.74 -44.73
N ALA A 346 9.73 -6.76 -45.83
CA ALA A 346 10.21 -7.99 -46.46
C ALA A 346 11.17 -8.76 -45.55
N HIS A 347 11.95 -8.05 -44.71
CA HIS A 347 12.76 -8.58 -43.65
C HIS A 347 12.22 -8.07 -42.30
N PRO A 348 12.24 -8.85 -41.21
CA PRO A 348 11.74 -8.42 -39.91
C PRO A 348 12.38 -7.12 -39.44
N VAL A 349 11.56 -6.15 -39.05
CA VAL A 349 11.94 -4.98 -38.28
C VAL A 349 11.40 -5.23 -36.87
N THR A 350 12.30 -5.40 -35.88
CA THR A 350 11.92 -5.88 -34.55
C THR A 350 12.27 -4.86 -33.49
N LEU A 351 11.31 -4.50 -32.67
CA LEU A 351 11.54 -3.82 -31.39
C LEU A 351 12.03 -4.85 -30.38
N VAL A 352 13.35 -4.92 -30.18
CA VAL A 352 14.00 -5.90 -29.32
C VAL A 352 13.68 -5.64 -27.85
N SER A 353 13.67 -4.36 -27.48
CA SER A 353 13.26 -3.92 -26.12
C SER A 353 12.84 -2.45 -26.13
N LEU A 354 11.95 -2.12 -25.22
CA LEU A 354 11.57 -0.76 -24.93
C LEU A 354 11.77 -0.50 -23.42
N THR A 355 12.60 0.50 -23.07
CA THR A 355 12.81 0.92 -21.69
C THR A 355 12.59 2.43 -21.55
N THR A 356 12.36 2.90 -20.33
CA THR A 356 12.17 4.32 -20.04
C THR A 356 13.16 4.79 -18.97
N ASN A 357 13.43 6.10 -18.88
CA ASN A 357 14.31 6.63 -17.87
C ASN A 357 13.71 6.54 -16.43
N ALA A 358 12.42 6.20 -16.28
CA ALA A 358 11.84 5.84 -14.99
C ALA A 358 12.34 4.47 -14.49
N ASP A 359 12.74 3.58 -15.42
CA ASP A 359 13.24 2.23 -15.12
C ASP A 359 14.72 2.23 -14.65
N HIS A 360 15.43 3.33 -14.87
CA HIS A 360 16.84 3.49 -14.52
C HIS A 360 17.10 3.89 -13.06
N SER A 361 16.23 3.59 -12.12
CA SER A 361 16.64 3.50 -10.73
C SER A 361 17.53 2.24 -10.59
N GLU A 362 18.80 2.36 -11.00
CA GLU A 362 19.81 1.35 -10.74
C GLU A 362 19.69 0.89 -9.28
N PRO A 363 19.53 -0.41 -8.99
CA PRO A 363 19.44 -0.86 -7.62
C PRO A 363 20.70 -0.43 -6.88
N TRP A 364 20.55 0.30 -5.79
CA TRP A 364 21.65 0.87 -4.98
C TRP A 364 22.78 -0.12 -4.62
N TYR A 365 22.54 -1.42 -4.74
CA TYR A 365 23.52 -2.49 -4.48
C TYR A 365 24.49 -2.79 -5.65
N GLN A 366 24.34 -2.14 -6.82
CA GLN A 366 25.28 -2.30 -7.94
C GLN A 366 26.54 -1.42 -7.78
N PHE A 367 26.61 -0.57 -6.75
CA PHE A 367 27.76 0.29 -6.45
C PHE A 367 28.78 -0.32 -5.46
N TRP A 368 28.74 -1.63 -5.19
CA TRP A 368 29.71 -2.33 -4.31
C TRP A 368 30.46 -3.43 -5.04
#